data_081a68ac6052a8d9832c6442f7068333
#
_entry.id   081a68ac6052a8d9832c6442f7068333
#
_cell.length_a   1.000
_cell.length_b   1.000
_cell.length_c   1.000
_cell.angle_alpha   90.00
_cell.angle_beta   90.00
_cell.angle_gamma   90.00
#
_symmetry.space_group_name_H-M   'P 1'
#
loop_
_entity.id
_entity.type
_entity.pdbx_description
1 polymer ?
#
loop_
_entity_poly.entity_id
_entity_poly.type
_entity_poly.pdbx_seq_one_letter_code
_entity_poly.pdbx_strand_id
1 'polypeptide(L)'
;MTNTFTMKTWDEAIVDGPEDGPRYAHAHVTFEYSGIVAGTSVCDYLLYYAGEGYEGEGQTAPGFERISGSVDGRKGSFVLRHEVGYGGHGVQGTFTVVPGSGTGELTGLSGGGTVAGASETMDYTFDYQL
;
A
#
# COMPACT_ATOMS: atom_id res chain seq x y z
N MET A 1 -17.81 -10.47 6.27
CA MET A 1 -16.62 -10.69 5.43
C MET A 1 -15.53 -9.72 5.86
N THR A 2 -14.34 -10.21 6.05
CA THR A 2 -13.20 -9.40 6.48
C THR A 2 -12.37 -9.01 5.26
N ASN A 3 -12.02 -7.73 5.17
CA ASN A 3 -11.14 -7.23 4.12
C ASN A 3 -9.73 -7.13 4.67
N THR A 4 -8.85 -8.00 4.22
CA THR A 4 -7.48 -8.06 4.70
C THR A 4 -6.49 -8.16 3.56
N PHE A 5 -5.25 -7.75 3.81
CA PHE A 5 -4.13 -8.02 2.90
C PHE A 5 -2.93 -8.44 3.73
N THR A 6 -2.14 -9.34 3.16
CA THR A 6 -0.98 -9.93 3.84
C THR A 6 0.27 -9.65 3.04
N MET A 7 1.30 -9.15 3.74
CA MET A 7 2.61 -8.91 3.14
C MET A 7 3.30 -10.24 2.86
N LYS A 8 3.78 -10.40 1.64
CA LYS A 8 4.50 -11.61 1.21
C LYS A 8 6.01 -11.37 1.15
N THR A 9 6.43 -10.24 0.61
CA THR A 9 7.84 -9.89 0.53
C THR A 9 8.04 -8.42 0.82
N TRP A 10 9.24 -8.08 1.29
CA TRP A 10 9.65 -6.70 1.56
C TRP A 10 11.12 -6.57 1.22
N ASP A 11 11.43 -5.74 0.22
CA ASP A 11 12.80 -5.41 -0.18
C ASP A 11 12.99 -3.92 -0.07
N GLU A 12 13.88 -3.49 0.80
CA GLU A 12 14.12 -2.07 1.05
C GLU A 12 15.59 -1.73 0.84
N ALA A 13 15.85 -0.61 0.18
CA ALA A 13 17.20 -0.12 -0.05
C ALA A 13 17.23 1.39 0.11
N ILE A 14 18.31 1.91 0.69
CA ILE A 14 18.54 3.34 0.82
C ILE A 14 18.74 3.93 -0.59
N VAL A 15 17.98 4.97 -0.90
CA VAL A 15 18.12 5.72 -2.15
C VAL A 15 19.15 6.84 -1.97
N ASP A 16 19.08 7.55 -0.86
CA ASP A 16 20.01 8.64 -0.56
C ASP A 16 20.07 8.89 0.94
N GLY A 17 21.29 9.22 1.43
CA GLY A 17 21.56 9.52 2.82
C GLY A 17 22.32 8.43 3.54
N PRO A 18 22.87 8.75 4.74
CA PRO A 18 23.65 7.78 5.52
C PRO A 18 22.73 6.84 6.31
N GLU A 19 23.22 5.65 6.64
CA GLU A 19 22.47 4.64 7.40
C GLU A 19 22.05 5.13 8.80
N ASP A 20 22.78 6.06 9.37
CA ASP A 20 22.57 6.52 10.75
C ASP A 20 22.04 7.95 10.84
N GLY A 21 21.65 8.54 9.73
CA GLY A 21 21.18 9.92 9.70
C GLY A 21 19.98 10.08 8.78
N PRO A 22 19.65 11.34 8.43
CA PRO A 22 18.52 11.59 7.54
C PRO A 22 18.72 10.90 6.18
N ARG A 23 17.72 10.12 5.79
CA ARG A 23 17.79 9.34 4.55
C ARG A 23 16.41 9.01 4.06
N TYR A 24 16.32 8.63 2.80
CA TYR A 24 15.11 8.01 2.28
C TYR A 24 15.44 6.72 1.55
N ALA A 25 14.48 5.82 1.57
CA ALA A 25 14.64 4.47 1.07
C ALA A 25 13.45 4.10 0.18
N HIS A 26 13.71 3.21 -0.76
CA HIS A 26 12.68 2.61 -1.59
C HIS A 26 12.36 1.21 -1.05
N ALA A 27 11.09 0.93 -0.82
CA ALA A 27 10.62 -0.39 -0.42
C ALA A 27 9.77 -0.99 -1.53
N HIS A 28 10.15 -2.17 -2.00
CA HIS A 28 9.42 -2.94 -2.99
C HIS A 28 8.73 -4.09 -2.26
N VAL A 29 7.40 -4.10 -2.26
CA VAL A 29 6.61 -4.97 -1.40
C VAL A 29 5.57 -5.69 -2.23
N THR A 30 5.32 -6.96 -1.91
CA THR A 30 4.23 -7.70 -2.52
C THR A 30 3.22 -8.10 -1.46
N PHE A 31 1.94 -8.06 -1.84
CA PHE A 31 0.83 -8.39 -0.96
C PHE A 31 -0.12 -9.38 -1.64
N GLU A 32 -0.88 -10.07 -0.80
CA GLU A 32 -2.01 -10.89 -1.22
C GLU A 32 -3.28 -10.35 -0.54
N TYR A 33 -4.30 -10.09 -1.33
CA TYR A 33 -5.56 -9.49 -0.89
C TYR A 33 -6.67 -10.51 -0.77
N SER A 34 -7.54 -10.28 0.19
CA SER A 34 -8.74 -11.08 0.46
C SER A 34 -9.90 -10.15 0.82
N GLY A 35 -11.09 -10.54 0.49
CA GLY A 35 -12.30 -9.75 0.75
C GLY A 35 -12.86 -9.13 -0.53
N ILE A 36 -13.29 -7.88 -0.47
CA ILE A 36 -13.80 -7.15 -1.64
C ILE A 36 -12.78 -7.20 -2.78
N VAL A 37 -11.51 -6.98 -2.44
CA VAL A 37 -10.40 -7.14 -3.39
C VAL A 37 -9.79 -8.52 -3.16
N ALA A 38 -9.62 -9.27 -4.23
CA ALA A 38 -8.96 -10.58 -4.18
C ALA A 38 -7.91 -10.64 -5.27
N GLY A 39 -6.67 -11.01 -4.91
CA GLY A 39 -5.58 -11.09 -5.87
C GLY A 39 -4.25 -10.76 -5.23
N THR A 40 -3.30 -10.37 -6.07
CA THR A 40 -1.94 -10.07 -5.65
C THR A 40 -1.56 -8.66 -6.08
N SER A 41 -0.57 -8.09 -5.41
CA SER A 41 -0.13 -6.75 -5.75
C SER A 41 1.38 -6.59 -5.63
N VAL A 42 1.87 -5.53 -6.27
CA VAL A 42 3.23 -5.03 -6.13
C VAL A 42 3.10 -3.57 -5.74
N CYS A 43 3.74 -3.19 -4.63
CA CYS A 43 3.68 -1.84 -4.09
C CYS A 43 5.09 -1.29 -3.92
N ASP A 44 5.28 -0.05 -4.31
CA ASP A 44 6.56 0.64 -4.15
C ASP A 44 6.34 1.89 -3.31
N TYR A 45 7.03 1.95 -2.17
CA TYR A 45 6.98 3.08 -1.23
C TYR A 45 8.29 3.84 -1.24
N LEU A 46 8.19 5.13 -0.97
CA LEU A 46 9.35 5.96 -0.68
C LEU A 46 9.25 6.38 0.79
N LEU A 47 10.18 5.89 1.60
CA LEU A 47 10.17 6.04 3.05
C LEU A 47 11.24 7.02 3.49
N TYR A 48 10.92 7.92 4.42
CA TYR A 48 11.88 8.86 4.99
C TYR A 48 12.17 8.52 6.45
N TYR A 49 13.43 8.48 6.80
CA TYR A 49 13.90 8.27 8.17
C TYR A 49 14.74 9.47 8.60
N ALA A 50 14.38 10.10 9.70
CA ALA A 50 14.99 11.35 10.16
C ALA A 50 16.33 11.17 10.87
N GLY A 51 16.58 9.97 11.39
CA GLY A 51 17.78 9.70 12.18
C GLY A 51 18.13 8.23 12.18
N GLU A 52 18.80 7.80 13.25
CA GLU A 52 19.20 6.41 13.41
C GLU A 52 18.00 5.48 13.54
N GLY A 53 18.05 4.28 12.94
CA GLY A 53 16.98 3.28 13.01
C GLY A 53 15.93 3.44 11.94
N TYR A 54 14.93 2.59 12.02
CA TYR A 54 13.84 2.50 11.05
C TYR A 54 12.48 2.83 11.65
N GLU A 55 12.47 3.38 12.84
CA GLU A 55 11.26 3.78 13.53
C GLU A 55 11.15 5.29 13.59
N GLY A 56 9.95 5.80 13.56
CA GLY A 56 9.67 7.21 13.70
C GLY A 56 8.19 7.42 13.86
N GLU A 57 7.81 8.38 14.68
CA GLU A 57 6.42 8.75 14.82
C GLU A 57 6.09 9.90 13.88
N GLY A 58 4.90 9.81 13.26
CA GLY A 58 4.43 10.84 12.36
C GLY A 58 5.09 10.82 10.98
N GLN A 59 5.86 9.79 10.68
CA GLN A 59 6.44 9.63 9.34
C GLN A 59 5.38 9.12 8.37
N THR A 60 5.40 9.63 7.15
CA THR A 60 4.51 9.16 6.10
C THR A 60 5.31 8.72 4.88
N ALA A 61 4.77 7.75 4.17
CA ALA A 61 5.38 7.23 2.96
C ALA A 61 4.36 7.28 1.81
N PRO A 62 4.65 8.02 0.73
CA PRO A 62 3.87 7.91 -0.49
C PRO A 62 4.24 6.63 -1.23
N GLY A 63 3.31 6.08 -1.98
CA GLY A 63 3.57 4.90 -2.78
C GLY A 63 2.51 4.65 -3.83
N PHE A 64 2.86 3.78 -4.76
CA PHE A 64 1.92 3.29 -5.76
C PHE A 64 1.89 1.77 -5.69
N GLU A 65 0.68 1.22 -5.82
CA GLU A 65 0.47 -0.21 -5.78
C GLU A 65 -0.36 -0.65 -6.96
N ARG A 66 0.12 -1.64 -7.71
CA ARG A 66 -0.66 -2.26 -8.78
C ARG A 66 -1.24 -3.57 -8.26
N ILE A 67 -2.56 -3.67 -8.29
CA ILE A 67 -3.30 -4.86 -7.89
C ILE A 67 -3.80 -5.56 -9.14
N SER A 68 -3.59 -6.87 -9.20
CA SER A 68 -4.10 -7.74 -10.27
C SER A 68 -4.97 -8.80 -9.64
N GLY A 69 -6.23 -8.83 -10.03
CA GLY A 69 -7.20 -9.75 -9.44
C GLY A 69 -8.62 -9.34 -9.71
N SER A 70 -9.43 -9.25 -8.66
CA SER A 70 -10.83 -8.88 -8.81
C SER A 70 -11.28 -7.93 -7.71
N VAL A 71 -12.33 -7.16 -8.02
CA VAL A 71 -13.08 -6.35 -7.08
C VAL A 71 -14.55 -6.79 -7.18
N ASP A 72 -15.08 -7.35 -6.10
CA ASP A 72 -16.42 -7.92 -6.07
C ASP A 72 -16.68 -8.86 -7.25
N GLY A 73 -15.69 -9.70 -7.60
CA GLY A 73 -15.79 -10.69 -8.66
C GLY A 73 -15.48 -10.17 -10.07
N ARG A 74 -15.30 -8.88 -10.25
CA ARG A 74 -14.93 -8.30 -11.55
C ARG A 74 -13.43 -8.30 -11.71
N LYS A 75 -12.93 -8.88 -12.78
CA LYS A 75 -11.51 -9.13 -12.99
C LYS A 75 -10.82 -8.02 -13.78
N GLY A 76 -9.60 -7.71 -13.36
CA GLY A 76 -8.75 -6.73 -14.02
C GLY A 76 -7.58 -6.34 -13.16
N SER A 77 -7.03 -5.17 -13.43
CA SER A 77 -5.97 -4.58 -12.61
C SER A 77 -6.23 -3.09 -12.44
N PHE A 78 -5.59 -2.51 -11.43
CA PHE A 78 -5.70 -1.08 -11.16
C PHE A 78 -4.54 -0.64 -10.29
N VAL A 79 -4.34 0.66 -10.21
CA VAL A 79 -3.26 1.25 -9.41
C VAL A 79 -3.86 2.08 -8.29
N LEU A 80 -3.34 1.89 -7.08
CA LEU A 80 -3.64 2.71 -5.92
C LEU A 80 -2.50 3.66 -5.64
N ARG A 81 -2.84 4.87 -5.22
CA ARG A 81 -1.90 5.83 -4.67
C ARG A 81 -2.07 5.85 -3.16
N HIS A 82 -0.99 5.56 -2.44
CA HIS A 82 -0.99 5.47 -0.99
C HIS A 82 -0.35 6.67 -0.33
N GLU A 83 -0.89 7.03 0.83
CA GLU A 83 -0.26 7.91 1.79
C GLU A 83 -0.35 7.17 3.13
N VAL A 84 0.77 6.59 3.56
CA VAL A 84 0.79 5.67 4.70
C VAL A 84 1.64 6.25 5.81
N GLY A 85 1.05 6.31 7.02
CA GLY A 85 1.77 6.67 8.23
C GLY A 85 2.22 5.41 8.97
N TYR A 86 3.36 5.48 9.62
CA TYR A 86 3.90 4.37 10.41
C TYR A 86 4.61 4.90 11.65
N GLY A 87 4.70 4.03 12.66
CA GLY A 87 5.31 4.36 13.94
C GLY A 87 5.20 3.20 14.90
N GLY A 88 5.40 3.45 16.19
CA GLY A 88 5.36 2.44 17.24
C GLY A 88 4.02 1.75 17.42
N HIS A 89 2.94 2.32 16.88
CA HIS A 89 1.60 1.77 16.98
C HIS A 89 1.15 1.01 15.72
N GLY A 90 2.05 0.81 14.76
CA GLY A 90 1.74 0.12 13.53
C GLY A 90 1.58 1.06 12.34
N VAL A 91 0.75 0.66 11.40
CA VAL A 91 0.56 1.33 10.12
C VAL A 91 -0.88 1.83 10.02
N GLN A 92 -1.04 3.08 9.59
CA GLN A 92 -2.33 3.65 9.23
C GLN A 92 -2.16 4.49 7.98
N GLY A 93 -3.09 4.42 7.07
CA GLY A 93 -2.99 5.22 5.87
C GLY A 93 -4.28 5.28 5.08
N THR A 94 -4.23 6.05 4.01
CA THR A 94 -5.32 6.20 3.06
C THR A 94 -4.81 5.88 1.66
N PHE A 95 -5.72 5.49 0.79
CA PHE A 95 -5.39 5.29 -0.62
C PHE A 95 -6.54 5.74 -1.51
N THR A 96 -6.18 6.06 -2.75
CA THR A 96 -7.14 6.37 -3.80
C THR A 96 -6.77 5.61 -5.06
N VAL A 97 -7.79 5.25 -5.84
CA VAL A 97 -7.57 4.66 -7.17
C VAL A 97 -7.05 5.75 -8.11
N VAL A 98 -5.96 5.48 -8.79
CA VAL A 98 -5.44 6.42 -9.80
C VAL A 98 -6.41 6.43 -10.98
N PRO A 99 -6.96 7.60 -11.36
CA PRO A 99 -7.91 7.69 -12.46
C PRO A 99 -7.34 7.12 -13.76
N GLY A 100 -8.14 6.30 -14.42
CA GLY A 100 -7.74 5.70 -15.70
C GLY A 100 -6.85 4.47 -15.58
N SER A 101 -6.53 4.01 -14.36
CA SER A 101 -5.66 2.85 -14.18
C SER A 101 -6.37 1.50 -14.26
N GLY A 102 -7.70 1.48 -14.17
CA GLY A 102 -8.47 0.25 -14.23
C GLY A 102 -8.44 -0.41 -15.61
N THR A 103 -8.29 -1.72 -15.62
CA THR A 103 -8.27 -2.51 -16.86
C THR A 103 -9.31 -3.62 -16.80
N GLY A 104 -9.63 -4.21 -17.96
CA GLY A 104 -10.56 -5.32 -18.04
C GLY A 104 -11.94 -4.91 -17.55
N GLU A 105 -12.54 -5.71 -16.68
CA GLU A 105 -13.83 -5.40 -16.07
C GLU A 105 -13.75 -4.26 -15.04
N LEU A 106 -12.57 -3.78 -14.73
CA LEU A 106 -12.33 -2.68 -13.79
C LEU A 106 -12.05 -1.35 -14.48
N THR A 107 -12.26 -1.26 -15.79
CA THR A 107 -12.17 -0.02 -16.53
C THR A 107 -13.16 1.00 -15.95
N GLY A 108 -12.67 2.19 -15.60
CA GLY A 108 -13.48 3.24 -14.99
C GLY A 108 -13.55 3.19 -13.47
N LEU A 109 -12.88 2.23 -12.84
CA LEU A 109 -12.86 2.12 -11.38
C LEU A 109 -12.35 3.40 -10.73
N SER A 110 -13.07 3.85 -9.71
CA SER A 110 -12.69 5.00 -8.89
C SER A 110 -13.00 4.70 -7.43
N GLY A 111 -12.43 5.50 -6.53
CA GLY A 111 -12.70 5.38 -5.12
C GLY A 111 -11.43 5.40 -4.29
N GLY A 112 -11.56 4.98 -3.04
CA GLY A 112 -10.46 4.96 -2.10
C GLY A 112 -10.84 4.26 -0.80
N GLY A 113 -9.93 4.28 0.14
CA GLY A 113 -10.16 3.64 1.43
C GLY A 113 -9.02 3.86 2.39
N THR A 114 -8.98 3.01 3.40
CA THR A 114 -7.99 3.08 4.47
C THR A 114 -7.31 1.75 4.68
N VAL A 115 -6.11 1.81 5.23
CA VAL A 115 -5.37 0.63 5.68
C VAL A 115 -4.98 0.83 7.14
N ALA A 116 -4.97 -0.25 7.92
CA ALA A 116 -4.55 -0.20 9.31
C ALA A 116 -4.11 -1.58 9.78
N GLY A 117 -3.05 -1.62 10.56
CA GLY A 117 -2.59 -2.85 11.17
C GLY A 117 -1.22 -2.71 11.82
N ALA A 118 -0.84 -3.74 12.57
CA ALA A 118 0.43 -3.79 13.26
C ALA A 118 1.17 -5.13 13.04
N SER A 119 0.75 -5.90 12.06
CA SER A 119 1.33 -7.20 11.73
C SER A 119 1.40 -7.36 10.21
N GLU A 120 1.86 -8.52 9.76
CA GLU A 120 1.93 -8.83 8.33
C GLU A 120 0.56 -8.84 7.66
N THR A 121 -0.48 -9.20 8.40
CA THR A 121 -1.86 -9.15 7.92
C THR A 121 -2.52 -7.89 8.46
N MET A 122 -3.01 -7.07 7.55
CA MET A 122 -3.62 -5.78 7.88
C MET A 122 -5.02 -5.69 7.32
N ASP A 123 -5.79 -4.77 7.87
CA ASP A 123 -7.16 -4.51 7.44
C ASP A 123 -7.20 -3.35 6.46
N TYR A 124 -8.15 -3.40 5.53
CA TYR A 124 -8.43 -2.28 4.64
C TYR A 124 -9.92 -2.06 4.50
N THR A 125 -10.28 -0.83 4.18
CA THR A 125 -11.62 -0.49 3.70
C THR A 125 -11.51 -0.09 2.24
N PHE A 126 -12.55 -0.28 1.48
CA PHE A 126 -12.59 0.15 0.09
C PHE A 126 -13.99 0.58 -0.28
N ASP A 127 -14.12 1.86 -0.58
CA ASP A 127 -15.36 2.47 -1.05
C ASP A 127 -15.12 2.88 -2.50
N TYR A 128 -15.76 2.19 -3.43
CA TYR A 128 -15.47 2.36 -4.84
C TYR A 128 -16.73 2.55 -5.66
N GLN A 129 -16.54 3.08 -6.85
CA GLN A 129 -17.57 3.22 -7.89
C GLN A 129 -17.04 2.66 -9.20
N LEU A 130 -17.97 2.10 -9.95
CA LEU A 130 -17.62 1.46 -11.21
C LEU A 130 -18.77 1.57 -12.21
#